data_bc1e31abe606cb57cba669071628dfcc
#
_entry.id   bc1e31abe606cb57cba669071628dfcc
#
_cell.length_a   1.000
_cell.length_b   1.000
_cell.length_c   1.000
_cell.angle_alpha   90.00
_cell.angle_beta   90.00
_cell.angle_gamma   90.00
#
_symmetry.space_group_name_H-M   'P 1'
#
loop_
_entity.id
_entity.type
_entity.pdbx_description
1 polymer ?
#
loop_
_entity_poly.entity_id
_entity_poly.type
_entity_poly.pdbx_seq_one_letter_code
_entity_poly.pdbx_strand_id
1 'polypeptide(L)' 'MQTEQIKKYKVLLSILVQNMEAFTKSELDDFLKHSVGLEGSCKGFDKEQMNNLIESTYYLATQIGLEIDDNEQVHSKKT' A
#
# COMPACT_ATOMS: atom_id res chain seq x y z
N MET A 1 -5.55 -1.02 18.45
CA MET A 1 -4.91 0.17 17.90
C MET A 1 -4.40 -0.08 16.50
N GLN A 2 -4.57 0.87 15.62
CA GLN A 2 -4.22 0.74 14.20
C GLN A 2 -2.76 1.11 13.88
N THR A 3 -1.95 1.39 14.90
CA THR A 3 -0.57 1.86 14.70
C THR A 3 0.26 0.91 13.84
N GLU A 4 0.14 -0.40 14.08
CA GLU A 4 0.87 -1.40 13.30
C GLU A 4 0.39 -1.47 11.86
N GLN A 5 -0.91 -1.33 11.66
CA GLN A 5 -1.48 -1.31 10.31
C GLN A 5 -1.02 -0.07 9.54
N ILE A 6 -0.97 1.08 10.19
CA ILE A 6 -0.48 2.31 9.58
C ILE A 6 0.99 2.16 9.19
N LYS A 7 1.81 1.59 10.08
CA LYS A 7 3.21 1.32 9.78
C LYS A 7 3.37 0.39 8.59
N LYS A 8 2.62 -0.70 8.59
CA LYS A 8 2.66 -1.67 7.50
C LYS A 8 2.29 -1.03 6.18
N TYR A 9 1.21 -0.24 6.17
CA TYR A 9 0.78 0.47 4.98
C TYR A 9 1.88 1.39 4.46
N LYS A 10 2.53 2.15 5.35
CA LYS A 10 3.59 3.08 4.94
C LYS A 10 4.80 2.37 4.37
N VAL A 11 5.17 1.22 4.94
CA VAL A 11 6.25 0.40 4.40
C VAL A 11 5.90 -0.12 3.01
N LEU A 12 4.70 -0.66 2.85
CA LEU A 12 4.23 -1.14 1.55
C LEU A 12 4.19 -0.03 0.52
N LEU A 13 3.73 1.15 0.92
CA LEU A 13 3.71 2.32 0.05
C LEU A 13 5.11 2.68 -0.43
N SER A 14 6.09 2.68 0.47
CA SER A 14 7.48 2.95 0.12
C SER A 14 8.04 1.93 -0.87
N ILE A 15 7.73 0.65 -0.66
CA ILE A 15 8.15 -0.42 -1.57
C ILE A 15 7.58 -0.19 -2.97
N LEU A 16 6.30 0.13 -3.04
CA LEU A 16 5.64 0.37 -4.32
C LEU A 16 6.25 1.57 -5.05
N VAL A 17 6.48 2.67 -4.33
CA VAL A 17 7.05 3.88 -4.94
C VAL A 17 8.44 3.62 -5.48
N GLN A 18 9.26 2.82 -4.77
CA GLN A 18 10.60 2.46 -5.24
C GLN A 18 10.57 1.66 -6.55
N ASN A 19 9.47 0.97 -6.80
CA ASN A 19 9.32 0.13 -7.99
C ASN A 19 8.42 0.75 -9.06
N MET A 20 7.92 1.95 -8.81
CA MET A 20 7.04 2.67 -9.73
C MET A 20 7.57 4.08 -9.93
N GLU A 21 8.25 4.31 -11.03
CA GLU A 21 8.88 5.62 -11.30
C GLU A 21 7.87 6.75 -11.54
N ALA A 22 6.63 6.41 -11.84
CA ALA A 22 5.61 7.38 -12.24
C ALA A 22 4.94 8.12 -11.08
N PHE A 23 5.14 7.66 -9.83
CA PHE A 23 4.44 8.22 -8.68
C PHE A 23 5.38 8.64 -7.58
N THR A 24 5.05 9.75 -6.91
CA THR A 24 5.63 10.06 -5.61
C THR A 24 4.82 9.30 -4.55
N LYS A 25 5.36 9.23 -3.34
CA LYS A 25 4.70 8.57 -2.22
C LYS A 25 3.33 9.20 -1.93
N SER A 26 3.26 10.53 -1.98
CA SER A 26 2.01 11.26 -1.76
C SER A 26 0.98 10.96 -2.84
N GLU A 27 1.39 10.95 -4.09
CA GLU A 27 0.49 10.65 -5.21
C GLU A 27 -0.06 9.23 -5.13
N LEU A 28 0.80 8.27 -4.81
CA LEU A 28 0.38 6.88 -4.70
C LEU A 28 -0.56 6.68 -3.52
N ASP A 29 -0.28 7.34 -2.39
CA ASP A 29 -1.15 7.32 -1.22
C ASP A 29 -2.55 7.81 -1.57
N ASP A 30 -2.65 8.94 -2.25
CA ASP A 30 -3.93 9.49 -2.69
C ASP A 30 -4.65 8.55 -3.64
N PHE A 31 -3.92 7.97 -4.59
CA PHE A 31 -4.49 7.04 -5.55
C PHE A 31 -5.09 5.81 -4.85
N LEU A 32 -4.35 5.22 -3.93
CA LEU A 32 -4.80 4.02 -3.22
C LEU A 32 -6.01 4.32 -2.32
N LYS A 33 -5.95 5.42 -1.59
CA LYS A 33 -7.09 5.85 -0.74
C LYS A 33 -8.33 6.08 -1.58
N HIS A 34 -8.18 6.76 -2.70
CA HIS A 34 -9.30 7.03 -3.59
C HIS A 34 -9.89 5.74 -4.15
N SER A 35 -9.06 4.77 -4.49
CA SER A 35 -9.51 3.50 -5.06
C SER A 35 -10.38 2.69 -4.11
N VAL A 36 -10.23 2.88 -2.81
CA VAL A 36 -11.05 2.20 -1.79
C VAL A 36 -12.05 3.16 -1.12
N GLY A 37 -12.24 4.35 -1.69
CA GLY A 37 -13.22 5.30 -1.21
C GLY A 37 -12.85 6.02 0.09
N LEU A 38 -11.56 6.16 0.37
CA LEU A 38 -11.09 6.82 1.59
C LEU A 38 -10.45 8.16 1.28
N GLU A 39 -10.57 9.09 2.22
CA GLU A 39 -9.96 10.41 2.13
C GLU A 39 -9.34 10.77 3.48
N GLY A 40 -8.29 11.58 3.43
CA GLY A 40 -7.68 12.13 4.63
C GLY A 40 -6.56 11.27 5.20
N SER A 41 -6.27 11.50 6.48
CA SER A 41 -5.16 10.85 7.15
C SER A 41 -5.54 9.44 7.62
N CYS A 42 -4.59 8.51 7.56
CA CYS A 42 -4.76 7.16 8.08
C CYS A 42 -5.16 7.13 9.56
N LYS A 43 -4.84 8.18 10.30
CA LYS A 43 -5.23 8.27 11.72
C LYS A 43 -6.73 8.29 11.93
N GLY A 44 -7.49 8.72 10.92
CA GLY A 44 -8.95 8.75 10.99
C GLY A 44 -9.63 7.48 10.54
N PHE A 45 -8.89 6.49 10.09
CA PHE A 45 -9.46 5.26 9.55
C PHE A 45 -9.60 4.20 10.62
N ASP A 46 -10.68 3.40 10.53
CA ASP A 46 -10.85 2.26 11.41
C ASP A 46 -10.07 1.05 10.89
N LYS A 47 -10.14 -0.05 11.64
CA LYS A 47 -9.39 -1.27 11.31
C LYS A 47 -9.77 -1.84 9.95
N GLU A 48 -11.06 -1.85 9.64
CA GLU A 48 -11.55 -2.37 8.38
C GLU A 48 -11.09 -1.51 7.20
N GLN A 49 -11.16 -0.19 7.36
CA GLN A 49 -10.70 0.73 6.34
C GLN A 49 -9.19 0.56 6.09
N MET A 50 -8.40 0.42 7.16
CA MET A 50 -6.98 0.18 7.03
C MET A 50 -6.68 -1.16 6.34
N ASN A 51 -7.43 -2.21 6.67
CA ASN A 51 -7.27 -3.50 6.00
C ASN A 51 -7.55 -3.39 4.51
N ASN A 52 -8.60 -2.70 4.13
CA ASN A 52 -8.94 -2.50 2.72
C ASN A 52 -7.84 -1.74 1.99
N LEU A 53 -7.28 -0.74 2.63
CA LEU A 53 -6.19 0.05 2.05
C LEU A 53 -4.93 -0.82 1.89
N ILE A 54 -4.59 -1.62 2.89
CA ILE A 54 -3.45 -2.53 2.83
C ILE A 54 -3.63 -3.56 1.72
N GLU A 55 -4.82 -4.14 1.62
CA GLU A 55 -5.11 -5.09 0.54
C GLU A 55 -4.95 -4.46 -0.83
N SER A 56 -5.32 -3.19 -0.98
CA SER A 56 -5.15 -2.49 -2.25
C SER A 56 -3.67 -2.34 -2.62
N THR A 57 -2.77 -2.19 -1.63
CA THR A 57 -1.34 -2.15 -1.91
C THR A 57 -0.83 -3.48 -2.45
N TYR A 58 -1.27 -4.60 -1.86
CA TYR A 58 -0.90 -5.92 -2.35
C TYR A 58 -1.44 -6.18 -3.75
N TYR A 59 -2.67 -5.77 -3.99
CA TYR A 59 -3.28 -5.90 -5.31
C TYR A 59 -2.48 -5.13 -6.36
N LEU A 60 -2.13 -3.89 -6.06
CA LEU A 60 -1.33 -3.08 -6.97
C LEU A 60 0.05 -3.70 -7.20
N ALA A 61 0.69 -4.21 -6.15
CA ALA A 61 1.97 -4.90 -6.27
C ALA A 61 1.86 -6.06 -7.26
N THR A 62 0.80 -6.85 -7.16
CA THR A 62 0.55 -7.95 -8.09
C THR A 62 0.42 -7.44 -9.53
N GLN A 63 -0.27 -6.32 -9.73
CA GLN A 63 -0.48 -5.74 -11.06
C GLN A 63 0.83 -5.30 -11.71
N ILE A 64 1.79 -4.83 -10.93
CA ILE A 64 3.10 -4.40 -11.47
C ILE A 64 4.16 -5.50 -11.43
N GLY A 65 3.76 -6.72 -11.09
CA GLY A 65 4.66 -7.88 -11.12
C GLY A 65 5.53 -8.06 -9.89
N LEU A 66 5.15 -7.46 -8.78
CA LEU A 66 5.85 -7.64 -7.51
C LEU A 66 5.12 -8.63 -6.63
N GLU A 67 5.89 -9.40 -5.87
CA GLU A 67 5.34 -10.25 -4.83
C GLU A 67 5.94 -9.79 -3.50
N ILE A 68 5.09 -9.46 -2.55
CA ILE A 68 5.49 -8.99 -1.22
C ILE A 68 5.00 -10.04 -0.22
N ASP A 69 5.93 -10.60 0.57
CA ASP A 69 5.57 -11.62 1.54
C ASP A 69 5.14 -10.98 2.88
N ASP A 70 4.79 -11.83 3.86
CA ASP A 70 4.33 -11.37 5.18
C ASP A 70 5.39 -10.61 5.96
N ASN A 71 6.66 -10.77 5.61
CA ASN A 71 7.76 -10.03 6.22
C ASN A 71 8.09 -8.76 5.45
N GLU A 72 7.21 -8.36 4.52
CA GLU A 72 7.37 -7.17 3.69
C GLU A 72 8.62 -7.22 2.81
N GLN A 73 9.00 -8.44 2.43
CA GLN A 73 10.12 -8.67 1.51
C GLN A 73 9.59 -8.73 0.08
N VAL A 74 10.28 -8.05 -0.81
CA VAL A 74 9.88 -7.99 -2.21
C VAL A 74 10.53 -9.10 -2.99
N HIS A 75 9.72 -9.85 -3.72
CA HIS A 75 10.17 -10.88 -4.64
C HIS A 75 9.71 -10.49 -6.04
N SER A 76 10.63 -10.28 -6.95
CA SER A 76 10.26 -10.00 -8.33
C SER A 76 9.72 -11.26 -8.99
N LYS A 77 8.51 -11.17 -9.52
CA LYS A 77 7.99 -12.24 -10.38
C LYS A 77 8.63 -12.11 -11.74
N LYS A 78 9.59 -12.96 -12.01
CA LYS A 78 10.11 -13.10 -13.37
C LYS A 78 9.35 -14.22 -14.06
N THR A 79 8.72 -13.86 -15.10
CA THR A 79 8.19 -14.87 -16.02
C THR A 79 9.29 -15.40 -16.89
#